data_5b1dd540f39f6b33fb286aa825aa106e
#
_entry.id   5b1dd540f39f6b33fb286aa825aa106e
#
_cell.length_a   1.000
_cell.length_b   1.000
_cell.length_c   1.000
_cell.angle_alpha   90.00
_cell.angle_beta   90.00
_cell.angle_gamma   90.00
#
_symmetry.space_group_name_H-M   'P 1'
#
loop_
_entity.id
_entity.type
_entity.pdbx_description
1 polymer ?
#
loop_
_entity_poly.entity_id
_entity_poly.type
_entity_poly.pdbx_seq_one_letter_code
_entity_poly.pdbx_strand_id
1 'polypeptide(L)'
;MEQKKLSGGQFGILTFVMMMAPIVHAVPTRIIDARRASWLLPLFAILPLAVLMFFLFRCLSRMPADSGLGEVYHLAFGSRWGKVCCGLSALWMVMIMVVDLRFYAERYVSAVYPEAGKLAFYLAMAVLQLWIVRESLDCLLRTGKILFWVVILTLAAVLLLAVEKIQIYNLWPVTDTSWREAGLGSLRLSTTLSMAVPAGFLLGTVEWKTGKNGAVWWVAALTGAAMMIAVSVLGVFGPELSQRLQVPFFTLAKEVSVTGAMERLESIISAMWMMTDTALMGVLAFSAEQALRQAAGAAKRPEWVRMGLILLLVAVCCALPKSTFDMDAGYQAIGMPINVFVGYFIPGTALVVAKVRKRW
;
A
#
# COMPACT_ATOMS: atom_id res chain seq x y z
N MET A 1 24.55 -19.71 5.86
CA MET A 1 24.64 -18.24 5.92
C MET A 1 23.56 -17.78 6.90
N GLU A 2 23.93 -17.21 8.04
CA GLU A 2 22.99 -16.58 8.97
C GLU A 2 22.27 -15.47 8.21
N GLN A 3 20.95 -15.56 8.08
CA GLN A 3 20.14 -14.46 7.55
C GLN A 3 20.29 -13.28 8.52
N LYS A 4 20.98 -12.24 8.07
CA LYS A 4 21.15 -11.00 8.81
C LYS A 4 19.76 -10.41 9.05
N LYS A 5 19.31 -10.42 10.31
CA LYS A 5 17.99 -9.88 10.67
C LYS A 5 17.92 -8.39 10.37
N LEU A 6 16.75 -7.94 9.92
CA LEU A 6 16.49 -6.59 9.49
C LEU A 6 16.34 -5.63 10.67
N SER A 7 16.74 -4.37 10.53
CA SER A 7 16.42 -3.38 11.56
C SER A 7 14.97 -2.89 11.44
N GLY A 8 14.32 -2.60 12.57
CA GLY A 8 12.94 -2.05 12.57
C GLY A 8 12.79 -0.76 11.75
N GLY A 9 13.83 0.08 11.68
CA GLY A 9 13.84 1.28 10.83
C GLY A 9 13.82 0.95 9.32
N GLN A 10 14.52 -0.08 8.89
CA GLN A 10 14.51 -0.52 7.49
C GLN A 10 13.14 -1.06 7.09
N PHE A 11 12.50 -1.81 7.98
CA PHE A 11 11.14 -2.29 7.79
C PHE A 11 10.16 -1.12 7.64
N GLY A 12 10.24 -0.10 8.51
CA GLY A 12 9.41 1.09 8.42
C GLY A 12 9.60 1.85 7.10
N ILE A 13 10.85 1.99 6.64
CA ILE A 13 11.17 2.59 5.33
C ILE A 13 10.51 1.81 4.20
N LEU A 14 10.65 0.48 4.18
CA LEU A 14 10.06 -0.36 3.14
C LEU A 14 8.53 -0.28 3.15
N THR A 15 7.92 -0.31 4.35
CA THR A 15 6.46 -0.20 4.50
C THR A 15 5.96 1.17 4.06
N PHE A 16 6.70 2.25 4.32
CA PHE A 16 6.39 3.58 3.81
C PHE A 16 6.43 3.60 2.27
N VAL A 17 7.52 3.11 1.67
CA VAL A 17 7.71 3.13 0.21
C VAL A 17 6.63 2.30 -0.50
N MET A 18 6.34 1.08 -0.03
CA MET A 18 5.32 0.24 -0.64
C MET A 18 3.92 0.86 -0.61
N MET A 19 3.63 1.69 0.40
CA MET A 19 2.32 2.32 0.53
C MET A 19 2.18 3.60 -0.28
N MET A 20 3.27 4.15 -0.83
CA MET A 20 3.20 5.41 -1.58
C MET A 20 2.43 5.28 -2.89
N ALA A 21 2.58 4.17 -3.64
CA ALA A 21 1.80 3.96 -4.87
C ALA A 21 0.28 3.97 -4.62
N PRO A 22 -0.26 3.13 -3.72
CA PRO A 22 -1.69 3.14 -3.43
C PRO A 22 -2.17 4.45 -2.79
N ILE A 23 -1.34 5.14 -1.97
CA ILE A 23 -1.72 6.42 -1.35
C ILE A 23 -1.80 7.54 -2.39
N VAL A 24 -0.80 7.69 -3.24
CA VAL A 24 -0.79 8.72 -4.30
C VAL A 24 -2.00 8.58 -5.23
N HIS A 25 -2.46 7.35 -5.48
CA HIS A 25 -3.66 7.09 -6.26
C HIS A 25 -4.95 7.26 -5.44
N ALA A 26 -5.04 6.62 -4.27
CA ALA A 26 -6.29 6.53 -3.51
C ALA A 26 -6.68 7.84 -2.81
N VAL A 27 -5.70 8.60 -2.30
CA VAL A 27 -6.00 9.83 -1.58
C VAL A 27 -6.83 10.79 -2.45
N PRO A 28 -6.36 11.21 -3.63
CA PRO A 28 -7.11 12.18 -4.41
C PRO A 28 -8.34 11.60 -5.13
N THR A 29 -8.49 10.27 -5.22
CA THR A 29 -9.63 9.67 -5.93
C THR A 29 -10.73 9.17 -4.99
N ARG A 30 -10.42 8.85 -3.73
CA ARG A 30 -11.36 8.18 -2.81
C ARG A 30 -11.88 9.05 -1.69
N ILE A 31 -11.20 10.16 -1.37
CA ILE A 31 -11.61 11.05 -0.28
C ILE A 31 -12.35 12.30 -0.75
N ILE A 32 -12.34 12.59 -2.05
CA ILE A 32 -12.84 13.85 -2.61
C ILE A 32 -14.35 14.04 -2.40
N ASP A 33 -15.13 12.96 -2.20
CA ASP A 33 -16.56 13.04 -1.89
C ASP A 33 -16.86 13.91 -0.64
N ALA A 34 -15.87 14.06 0.26
CA ALA A 34 -15.97 14.91 1.43
C ALA A 34 -15.62 16.39 1.14
N ARG A 35 -15.65 16.80 -0.11
CA ARG A 35 -15.47 18.18 -0.56
C ARG A 35 -14.21 18.84 0.04
N ARG A 36 -14.34 20.04 0.60
CA ARG A 36 -13.21 20.84 1.14
C ARG A 36 -12.56 20.23 2.37
N ALA A 37 -13.26 19.44 3.18
CA ALA A 37 -12.69 18.76 4.36
C ALA A 37 -11.90 17.49 4.03
N SER A 38 -11.86 17.07 2.76
CA SER A 38 -11.23 15.81 2.33
C SER A 38 -9.76 15.70 2.75
N TRP A 39 -9.02 16.79 2.84
CA TRP A 39 -7.62 16.80 3.25
C TRP A 39 -7.39 16.37 4.72
N LEU A 40 -8.43 16.42 5.57
CA LEU A 40 -8.35 15.95 6.96
C LEU A 40 -8.63 14.43 7.10
N LEU A 41 -9.25 13.80 6.10
CA LEU A 41 -9.67 12.41 6.19
C LEU A 41 -8.53 11.41 6.42
N PRO A 42 -7.30 11.62 5.93
CA PRO A 42 -6.18 10.72 6.23
C PRO A 42 -5.91 10.57 7.73
N LEU A 43 -6.19 11.60 8.57
CA LEU A 43 -6.04 11.53 10.03
C LEU A 43 -6.97 10.50 10.66
N PHE A 44 -8.18 10.35 10.12
CA PHE A 44 -9.15 9.38 10.62
C PHE A 44 -8.98 8.01 9.96
N ALA A 45 -8.65 7.98 8.67
CA ALA A 45 -8.47 6.77 7.91
C ALA A 45 -7.31 5.90 8.42
N ILE A 46 -6.27 6.52 8.99
CA ILE A 46 -5.08 5.82 9.52
C ILE A 46 -5.35 5.11 10.86
N LEU A 47 -6.38 5.52 11.60
CA LEU A 47 -6.62 5.03 12.96
C LEU A 47 -6.78 3.51 13.05
N PRO A 48 -7.55 2.82 12.19
CA PRO A 48 -7.66 1.37 12.24
C PRO A 48 -6.31 0.67 12.06
N LEU A 49 -5.49 1.15 11.12
CA LEU A 49 -4.15 0.63 10.88
C LEU A 49 -3.22 0.89 12.08
N ALA A 50 -3.23 2.11 12.62
CA ALA A 50 -2.41 2.49 13.77
C ALA A 50 -2.72 1.62 15.00
N VAL A 51 -4.01 1.44 15.29
CA VAL A 51 -4.49 0.60 16.41
C VAL A 51 -4.08 -0.85 16.19
N LEU A 52 -4.32 -1.40 14.98
CA LEU A 52 -3.94 -2.77 14.65
C LEU A 52 -2.44 -3.00 14.82
N MET A 53 -1.61 -2.10 14.25
CA MET A 53 -0.15 -2.22 14.32
C MET A 53 0.35 -2.07 15.75
N PHE A 54 -0.21 -1.15 16.54
CA PHE A 54 0.15 -1.00 17.96
C PHE A 54 -0.05 -2.32 18.74
N PHE A 55 -1.22 -2.95 18.59
CA PHE A 55 -1.50 -4.21 19.28
C PHE A 55 -0.71 -5.37 18.70
N LEU A 56 -0.46 -5.40 17.40
CA LEU A 56 0.36 -6.42 16.75
C LEU A 56 1.80 -6.37 17.29
N PHE A 57 2.42 -5.19 17.31
CA PHE A 57 3.77 -5.03 17.88
C PHE A 57 3.83 -5.38 19.37
N ARG A 58 2.80 -5.02 20.12
CA ARG A 58 2.71 -5.39 21.54
C ARG A 58 2.57 -6.89 21.75
N CYS A 59 1.86 -7.59 20.88
CA CYS A 59 1.73 -9.05 20.89
C CYS A 59 3.09 -9.68 20.56
N LEU A 60 3.69 -9.30 19.43
CA LEU A 60 4.95 -9.85 18.95
C LEU A 60 6.13 -9.59 19.89
N SER A 61 6.11 -8.48 20.64
CA SER A 61 7.16 -8.20 21.65
C SER A 61 7.19 -9.20 22.82
N ARG A 62 6.17 -10.03 22.95
CA ARG A 62 6.06 -11.09 23.97
C ARG A 62 6.16 -12.50 23.41
N MET A 63 6.32 -12.61 22.10
CA MET A 63 6.48 -13.85 21.36
C MET A 63 7.97 -14.08 20.98
N PRO A 64 8.36 -15.30 20.57
CA PRO A 64 9.70 -15.56 20.04
C PRO A 64 10.08 -14.58 18.92
N ALA A 65 11.37 -14.26 18.80
CA ALA A 65 11.87 -13.25 17.88
C ALA A 65 11.57 -13.50 16.40
N ASP A 66 11.30 -14.76 16.05
CA ASP A 66 10.98 -15.16 14.66
C ASP A 66 9.47 -15.15 14.35
N SER A 67 8.66 -14.57 15.24
CA SER A 67 7.20 -14.55 15.08
C SER A 67 6.74 -13.38 14.23
N GLY A 68 5.82 -13.64 13.30
CA GLY A 68 5.11 -12.67 12.50
C GLY A 68 3.59 -12.80 12.66
N LEU A 69 2.83 -12.18 11.76
CA LEU A 69 1.36 -12.18 11.82
C LEU A 69 0.75 -13.59 11.76
N GLY A 70 1.35 -14.51 11.01
CA GLY A 70 0.82 -15.86 10.90
C GLY A 70 0.97 -16.66 12.19
N GLU A 71 2.06 -16.48 12.95
CA GLU A 71 2.22 -17.08 14.28
C GLU A 71 1.17 -16.55 15.25
N VAL A 72 0.76 -15.27 15.11
CA VAL A 72 -0.37 -14.70 15.88
C VAL A 72 -1.68 -15.42 15.55
N TYR A 73 -1.93 -15.76 14.27
CA TYR A 73 -3.11 -16.54 13.88
C TYR A 73 -3.11 -17.94 14.49
N HIS A 74 -1.96 -18.63 14.47
CA HIS A 74 -1.81 -19.93 15.10
C HIS A 74 -2.00 -19.88 16.62
N LEU A 75 -1.47 -18.83 17.25
CA LEU A 75 -1.62 -18.59 18.69
C LEU A 75 -3.09 -18.37 19.08
N ALA A 76 -3.82 -17.56 18.29
CA ALA A 76 -5.20 -17.19 18.58
C ALA A 76 -6.19 -18.32 18.30
N PHE A 77 -6.13 -18.88 17.09
CA PHE A 77 -7.14 -19.79 16.57
C PHE A 77 -6.73 -21.28 16.60
N GLY A 78 -5.48 -21.56 16.97
CA GLY A 78 -4.91 -22.90 16.93
C GLY A 78 -4.45 -23.33 15.53
N SER A 79 -3.91 -24.55 15.42
CA SER A 79 -3.22 -25.01 14.21
C SER A 79 -4.14 -25.05 12.97
N ARG A 80 -5.36 -25.56 13.09
CA ARG A 80 -6.28 -25.73 11.93
C ARG A 80 -6.78 -24.39 11.39
N TRP A 81 -7.41 -23.59 12.24
CA TRP A 81 -7.95 -22.29 11.84
C TRP A 81 -6.88 -21.23 11.56
N GLY A 82 -5.73 -21.30 12.24
CA GLY A 82 -4.57 -20.49 11.90
C GLY A 82 -4.08 -20.72 10.46
N LYS A 83 -4.02 -21.99 10.02
CA LYS A 83 -3.70 -22.31 8.62
C LYS A 83 -4.71 -21.75 7.63
N VAL A 84 -6.00 -21.82 7.94
CA VAL A 84 -7.06 -21.22 7.10
C VAL A 84 -6.89 -19.72 6.99
N CYS A 85 -6.66 -19.03 8.10
CA CYS A 85 -6.44 -17.56 8.09
C CYS A 85 -5.19 -17.19 7.28
N CYS A 86 -4.09 -17.95 7.40
CA CYS A 86 -2.89 -17.73 6.58
C CYS A 86 -3.18 -17.93 5.08
N GLY A 87 -3.94 -18.99 4.72
CA GLY A 87 -4.35 -19.26 3.34
C GLY A 87 -5.24 -18.15 2.75
N LEU A 88 -6.23 -17.67 3.52
CA LEU A 88 -7.08 -16.54 3.14
C LEU A 88 -6.26 -15.27 2.96
N SER A 89 -5.29 -14.99 3.85
CA SER A 89 -4.41 -13.84 3.72
C SER A 89 -3.53 -13.94 2.47
N ALA A 90 -3.03 -15.14 2.13
CA ALA A 90 -2.24 -15.33 0.90
C ALA A 90 -3.09 -15.07 -0.36
N LEU A 91 -4.33 -15.57 -0.40
CA LEU A 91 -5.26 -15.32 -1.50
C LEU A 91 -5.60 -13.84 -1.63
N TRP A 92 -5.82 -13.17 -0.50
CA TRP A 92 -6.04 -11.72 -0.46
C TRP A 92 -4.83 -10.94 -1.01
N MET A 93 -3.60 -11.31 -0.66
CA MET A 93 -2.39 -10.68 -1.21
C MET A 93 -2.31 -10.85 -2.73
N VAL A 94 -2.64 -12.04 -3.25
CA VAL A 94 -2.70 -12.28 -4.71
C VAL A 94 -3.76 -11.38 -5.35
N MET A 95 -4.94 -11.23 -4.74
CA MET A 95 -5.97 -10.31 -5.22
C MET A 95 -5.45 -8.86 -5.26
N ILE A 96 -4.78 -8.38 -4.20
CA ILE A 96 -4.20 -7.04 -4.20
C ILE A 96 -3.19 -6.88 -5.35
N MET A 97 -2.30 -7.86 -5.54
CA MET A 97 -1.29 -7.80 -6.61
C MET A 97 -1.94 -7.76 -8.01
N VAL A 98 -3.02 -8.52 -8.24
CA VAL A 98 -3.78 -8.47 -9.51
C VAL A 98 -4.38 -7.08 -9.74
N VAL A 99 -5.02 -6.53 -8.72
CA VAL A 99 -5.66 -5.20 -8.79
C VAL A 99 -4.61 -4.12 -8.99
N ASP A 100 -3.50 -4.17 -8.26
CA ASP A 100 -2.41 -3.20 -8.36
C ASP A 100 -1.76 -3.23 -9.75
N LEU A 101 -1.45 -4.43 -10.29
CA LEU A 101 -0.90 -4.58 -11.64
C LEU A 101 -1.84 -4.01 -12.72
N ARG A 102 -3.15 -4.18 -12.54
CA ARG A 102 -4.15 -3.60 -13.45
C ARG A 102 -4.17 -2.08 -13.38
N PHE A 103 -4.24 -1.51 -12.18
CA PHE A 103 -4.19 -0.06 -12.00
C PHE A 103 -2.85 0.54 -12.42
N TYR A 104 -1.73 -0.16 -12.22
CA TYR A 104 -0.44 0.22 -12.74
C TYR A 104 -0.48 0.42 -14.27
N ALA A 105 -0.90 -0.61 -15.02
CA ALA A 105 -0.96 -0.52 -16.47
C ALA A 105 -1.94 0.55 -16.95
N GLU A 106 -3.09 0.71 -16.27
CA GLU A 106 -4.09 1.73 -16.59
C GLU A 106 -3.53 3.14 -16.44
N ARG A 107 -2.82 3.42 -15.34
CA ARG A 107 -2.17 4.72 -15.11
C ARG A 107 -1.18 5.06 -16.22
N TYR A 108 -0.37 4.09 -16.66
CA TYR A 108 0.62 4.32 -17.73
C TYR A 108 -0.04 4.55 -19.10
N VAL A 109 -1.04 3.75 -19.43
CA VAL A 109 -1.77 3.92 -20.68
C VAL A 109 -2.54 5.24 -20.71
N SER A 110 -3.24 5.60 -19.61
CA SER A 110 -4.04 6.83 -19.60
C SER A 110 -3.22 8.11 -19.48
N ALA A 111 -2.06 8.08 -18.80
CA ALA A 111 -1.31 9.28 -18.46
C ALA A 111 -0.08 9.53 -19.33
N VAL A 112 0.59 8.47 -19.82
CA VAL A 112 1.90 8.59 -20.47
C VAL A 112 1.92 8.04 -21.89
N TYR A 113 1.34 6.86 -22.14
CA TYR A 113 1.43 6.14 -23.42
C TYR A 113 0.04 5.66 -23.90
N PRO A 114 -0.83 6.53 -24.38
CA PRO A 114 -2.21 6.17 -24.78
C PRO A 114 -2.29 5.10 -25.88
N GLU A 115 -1.30 5.08 -26.77
CA GLU A 115 -1.23 4.13 -27.90
C GLU A 115 -0.67 2.76 -27.51
N ALA A 116 -0.13 2.61 -26.28
CA ALA A 116 0.48 1.35 -25.85
C ALA A 116 -0.57 0.38 -25.31
N GLY A 117 -0.44 -0.89 -25.66
CA GLY A 117 -1.27 -1.95 -25.11
C GLY A 117 -0.93 -2.24 -23.64
N LYS A 118 -1.94 -2.46 -22.79
CA LYS A 118 -1.77 -2.80 -21.36
C LYS A 118 -0.85 -4.00 -21.13
N LEU A 119 -0.83 -4.95 -22.08
CA LEU A 119 0.02 -6.16 -21.99
C LEU A 119 1.51 -5.82 -21.86
N ALA A 120 2.00 -4.81 -22.57
CA ALA A 120 3.40 -4.40 -22.48
C ALA A 120 3.79 -4.02 -21.06
N PHE A 121 2.91 -3.31 -20.35
CA PHE A 121 3.13 -2.92 -18.95
C PHE A 121 3.04 -4.11 -17.99
N TYR A 122 2.11 -5.06 -18.21
CA TYR A 122 2.07 -6.30 -17.42
C TYR A 122 3.36 -7.10 -17.54
N LEU A 123 3.87 -7.25 -18.77
CA LEU A 123 5.11 -7.99 -19.03
C LEU A 123 6.34 -7.26 -18.46
N ALA A 124 6.43 -5.93 -18.63
CA ALA A 124 7.52 -5.14 -18.06
C ALA A 124 7.57 -5.27 -16.53
N MET A 125 6.43 -5.12 -15.86
CA MET A 125 6.33 -5.31 -14.40
C MET A 125 6.64 -6.76 -14.00
N ALA A 126 6.15 -7.75 -14.75
CA ALA A 126 6.41 -9.15 -14.46
C ALA A 126 7.90 -9.49 -14.53
N VAL A 127 8.61 -9.02 -15.56
CA VAL A 127 10.06 -9.22 -15.69
C VAL A 127 10.80 -8.62 -14.48
N LEU A 128 10.44 -7.40 -14.11
CA LEU A 128 11.03 -6.73 -12.95
C LEU A 128 10.74 -7.49 -11.65
N GLN A 129 9.49 -7.94 -11.47
CA GLN A 129 9.11 -8.73 -10.28
C GLN A 129 9.79 -10.09 -10.25
N LEU A 130 9.90 -10.80 -11.38
CA LEU A 130 10.63 -12.07 -11.46
C LEU A 130 12.10 -11.90 -11.06
N TRP A 131 12.72 -10.79 -11.42
CA TRP A 131 14.07 -10.48 -10.99
C TRP A 131 14.13 -10.24 -9.47
N ILE A 132 13.23 -9.42 -8.91
CA ILE A 132 13.19 -9.10 -7.47
C ILE A 132 12.92 -10.34 -6.61
N VAL A 133 11.96 -11.18 -7.00
CA VAL A 133 11.60 -12.35 -6.20
C VAL A 133 12.63 -13.48 -6.24
N ARG A 134 13.58 -13.44 -7.18
CA ARG A 134 14.76 -14.32 -7.17
C ARG A 134 15.79 -13.89 -6.15
N GLU A 135 15.84 -12.59 -5.86
CA GLU A 135 16.74 -12.04 -4.86
C GLU A 135 16.21 -12.26 -3.44
N SER A 136 17.05 -11.98 -2.45
CA SER A 136 16.63 -12.05 -1.04
C SER A 136 15.79 -10.84 -0.64
N LEU A 137 15.03 -10.99 0.44
CA LEU A 137 14.32 -9.87 1.07
C LEU A 137 15.27 -8.71 1.45
N ASP A 138 16.53 -9.02 1.77
CA ASP A 138 17.57 -8.02 2.05
C ASP A 138 17.85 -7.11 0.85
N CYS A 139 17.79 -7.65 -0.37
CA CYS A 139 17.96 -6.87 -1.59
C CYS A 139 16.80 -5.86 -1.72
N LEU A 140 15.56 -6.31 -1.56
CA LEU A 140 14.38 -5.43 -1.58
C LEU A 140 14.46 -4.31 -0.55
N LEU A 141 14.99 -4.59 0.65
CA LEU A 141 15.16 -3.59 1.70
C LEU A 141 16.23 -2.56 1.40
N ARG A 142 17.35 -2.98 0.82
CA ARG A 142 18.41 -2.05 0.37
C ARG A 142 17.89 -1.15 -0.72
N THR A 143 17.18 -1.72 -1.69
CA THR A 143 16.49 -0.97 -2.75
C THR A 143 15.47 -0.01 -2.14
N GLY A 144 14.66 -0.46 -1.17
CA GLY A 144 13.70 0.37 -0.47
C GLY A 144 14.28 1.64 0.15
N LYS A 145 15.53 1.61 0.64
CA LYS A 145 16.20 2.82 1.16
C LYS A 145 16.50 3.86 0.06
N ILE A 146 16.91 3.39 -1.11
CA ILE A 146 17.17 4.28 -2.26
C ILE A 146 15.83 4.86 -2.73
N LEU A 147 14.82 4.00 -2.88
CA LEU A 147 13.48 4.40 -3.30
C LEU A 147 12.86 5.41 -2.33
N PHE A 148 13.09 5.27 -1.03
CA PHE A 148 12.61 6.21 -0.02
C PHE A 148 13.06 7.64 -0.30
N TRP A 149 14.34 7.84 -0.59
CA TRP A 149 14.86 9.17 -0.92
C TRP A 149 14.32 9.69 -2.25
N VAL A 150 14.20 8.82 -3.26
CA VAL A 150 13.58 9.20 -4.54
C VAL A 150 12.14 9.66 -4.32
N VAL A 151 11.35 8.90 -3.56
CA VAL A 151 9.95 9.23 -3.25
C VAL A 151 9.86 10.56 -2.48
N ILE A 152 10.64 10.72 -1.42
CA ILE A 152 10.61 11.94 -0.59
C ILE A 152 11.02 13.16 -1.40
N LEU A 153 12.09 13.08 -2.19
CA LEU A 153 12.57 14.21 -2.99
C LEU A 153 11.56 14.56 -4.10
N THR A 154 10.99 13.56 -4.78
CA THR A 154 9.98 13.80 -5.82
C THR A 154 8.70 14.41 -5.21
N LEU A 155 8.22 13.86 -4.10
CA LEU A 155 7.06 14.39 -3.40
C LEU A 155 7.31 15.82 -2.94
N ALA A 156 8.45 16.10 -2.30
CA ALA A 156 8.82 17.44 -1.86
C ALA A 156 8.90 18.43 -3.02
N ALA A 157 9.49 18.03 -4.15
CA ALA A 157 9.58 18.90 -5.33
C ALA A 157 8.19 19.28 -5.87
N VAL A 158 7.30 18.29 -6.04
CA VAL A 158 5.92 18.55 -6.51
C VAL A 158 5.16 19.44 -5.54
N LEU A 159 5.28 19.16 -4.23
CA LEU A 159 4.57 19.91 -3.20
C LEU A 159 5.07 21.36 -3.11
N LEU A 160 6.38 21.57 -3.18
CA LEU A 160 6.98 22.92 -3.15
C LEU A 160 6.52 23.75 -4.35
N LEU A 161 6.51 23.16 -5.55
CA LEU A 161 6.02 23.86 -6.75
C LEU A 161 4.50 24.08 -6.74
N ALA A 162 3.74 23.22 -6.07
CA ALA A 162 2.30 23.40 -5.94
C ALA A 162 1.90 24.52 -4.99
N VAL A 163 2.76 24.91 -4.03
CA VAL A 163 2.43 25.91 -2.99
C VAL A 163 1.94 27.22 -3.60
N GLU A 164 2.57 27.71 -4.67
CA GLU A 164 2.21 28.96 -5.32
C GLU A 164 0.82 28.92 -6.00
N LYS A 165 0.34 27.71 -6.37
CA LYS A 165 -0.94 27.50 -7.05
C LYS A 165 -2.07 27.13 -6.09
N ILE A 166 -1.78 26.89 -4.81
CA ILE A 166 -2.78 26.53 -3.80
C ILE A 166 -3.69 27.71 -3.51
N GLN A 167 -4.99 27.49 -3.64
CA GLN A 167 -6.04 28.46 -3.35
C GLN A 167 -6.75 28.05 -2.06
N ILE A 168 -6.63 28.88 -1.02
CA ILE A 168 -7.16 28.55 0.31
C ILE A 168 -8.67 28.33 0.33
N TYR A 169 -9.42 29.01 -0.53
CA TYR A 169 -10.88 28.83 -0.64
C TYR A 169 -11.28 27.42 -1.08
N ASN A 170 -10.37 26.66 -1.74
CA ASN A 170 -10.59 25.25 -2.10
C ASN A 170 -10.51 24.31 -0.90
N LEU A 171 -9.86 24.73 0.18
CA LEU A 171 -9.64 23.96 1.40
C LEU A 171 -10.54 24.41 2.56
N TRP A 172 -11.11 25.61 2.48
CA TRP A 172 -11.92 26.23 3.53
C TRP A 172 -13.22 26.80 2.97
N PRO A 173 -14.35 26.77 3.69
CA PRO A 173 -14.55 26.20 5.03
C PRO A 173 -14.72 24.67 5.01
N VAL A 174 -14.25 24.00 6.06
CA VAL A 174 -14.37 22.53 6.22
C VAL A 174 -15.78 22.09 6.65
N THR A 175 -16.65 23.06 6.98
CA THR A 175 -18.02 22.83 7.49
C THR A 175 -19.01 22.39 6.40
N ASP A 176 -18.65 22.47 5.13
CA ASP A 176 -19.48 22.04 3.99
C ASP A 176 -19.64 20.52 3.88
N THR A 177 -18.88 19.77 4.67
CA THR A 177 -18.85 18.31 4.61
C THR A 177 -19.76 17.71 5.67
N SER A 178 -20.64 16.79 5.24
CA SER A 178 -21.44 16.02 6.21
C SER A 178 -20.57 14.98 6.92
N TRP A 179 -20.89 14.67 8.18
CA TRP A 179 -20.21 13.61 8.96
C TRP A 179 -20.27 12.24 8.26
N ARG A 180 -21.35 11.99 7.53
CA ARG A 180 -21.52 10.74 6.75
C ARG A 180 -20.53 10.66 5.61
N GLU A 181 -20.38 11.71 4.82
CA GLU A 181 -19.42 11.78 3.70
C GLU A 181 -17.97 11.67 4.21
N ALA A 182 -17.66 12.38 5.30
CA ALA A 182 -16.36 12.29 5.96
C ALA A 182 -16.06 10.85 6.45
N GLY A 183 -17.03 10.21 7.08
CA GLY A 183 -16.91 8.83 7.58
C GLY A 183 -16.70 7.82 6.43
N LEU A 184 -17.50 7.93 5.36
CA LEU A 184 -17.37 7.05 4.19
C LEU A 184 -16.04 7.27 3.46
N GLY A 185 -15.61 8.51 3.25
CA GLY A 185 -14.31 8.83 2.65
C GLY A 185 -13.14 8.27 3.47
N SER A 186 -13.18 8.45 4.80
CA SER A 186 -12.18 7.88 5.71
C SER A 186 -12.15 6.35 5.65
N LEU A 187 -13.32 5.70 5.60
CA LEU A 187 -13.42 4.24 5.49
C LEU A 187 -12.85 3.76 4.16
N ARG A 188 -13.19 4.40 3.04
CA ARG A 188 -12.65 4.06 1.71
C ARG A 188 -11.12 4.18 1.68
N LEU A 189 -10.55 5.24 2.23
CA LEU A 189 -9.10 5.39 2.33
C LEU A 189 -8.48 4.33 3.27
N SER A 190 -9.14 4.03 4.39
CA SER A 190 -8.69 2.99 5.32
C SER A 190 -8.61 1.61 4.65
N THR A 191 -9.53 1.27 3.71
CA THR A 191 -9.43 0.01 2.96
C THR A 191 -8.13 -0.09 2.15
N THR A 192 -7.65 1.02 1.61
CA THR A 192 -6.35 1.08 0.91
C THR A 192 -5.19 0.94 1.89
N LEU A 193 -5.28 1.60 3.06
CA LEU A 193 -4.24 1.52 4.09
C LEU A 193 -4.08 0.09 4.66
N SER A 194 -5.11 -0.75 4.57
CA SER A 194 -5.01 -2.17 4.97
C SER A 194 -3.95 -2.94 4.17
N MET A 195 -3.59 -2.47 2.97
CA MET A 195 -2.52 -3.08 2.15
C MET A 195 -1.14 -3.03 2.81
N ALA A 196 -0.96 -2.31 3.93
CA ALA A 196 0.23 -2.37 4.76
C ALA A 196 0.29 -3.62 5.66
N VAL A 197 -0.87 -4.23 5.97
CA VAL A 197 -0.96 -5.34 6.93
C VAL A 197 -0.22 -6.60 6.48
N PRO A 198 -0.17 -6.97 5.19
CA PRO A 198 0.66 -8.06 4.68
C PRO A 198 2.11 -8.03 5.13
N ALA A 199 2.72 -6.85 5.25
CA ALA A 199 4.08 -6.72 5.76
C ALA A 199 4.24 -7.32 7.19
N GLY A 200 3.15 -7.45 7.93
CA GLY A 200 3.11 -8.12 9.23
C GLY A 200 3.57 -9.58 9.21
N PHE A 201 3.45 -10.29 8.08
CA PHE A 201 3.98 -11.65 7.93
C PHE A 201 5.51 -11.69 7.90
N LEU A 202 6.17 -10.59 7.53
CA LEU A 202 7.62 -10.47 7.45
C LEU A 202 8.25 -10.00 8.77
N LEU A 203 7.46 -9.64 9.79
CA LEU A 203 7.96 -9.12 11.06
C LEU A 203 8.86 -10.10 11.81
N GLY A 204 8.69 -11.42 11.62
CA GLY A 204 9.58 -12.45 12.18
C GLY A 204 11.02 -12.38 11.64
N THR A 205 11.26 -11.70 10.52
CA THR A 205 12.60 -11.50 9.96
C THR A 205 13.28 -10.22 10.48
N VAL A 206 12.61 -9.43 11.33
CA VAL A 206 13.07 -8.12 11.81
C VAL A 206 13.71 -8.25 13.19
N GLU A 207 14.90 -7.68 13.37
CA GLU A 207 15.53 -7.50 14.69
C GLU A 207 15.00 -6.23 15.36
N TRP A 208 14.28 -6.41 16.43
CA TRP A 208 13.74 -5.33 17.26
C TRP A 208 14.76 -4.86 18.32
N LYS A 209 15.99 -4.54 17.91
CA LYS A 209 17.06 -4.12 18.83
C LYS A 209 16.87 -2.73 19.45
N THR A 210 16.08 -1.87 18.83
CA THR A 210 15.88 -0.50 19.28
C THR A 210 14.41 -0.21 19.51
N GLY A 211 14.14 0.31 20.67
CA GLY A 211 12.86 0.73 21.23
C GLY A 211 11.62 0.75 20.35
N LYS A 212 10.54 0.35 20.95
CA LYS A 212 9.17 0.20 20.42
C LYS A 212 8.66 1.40 19.59
N ASN A 213 9.28 2.58 19.66
CA ASN A 213 8.87 3.79 18.98
C ASN A 213 9.31 3.84 17.50
N GLY A 214 10.33 3.09 17.10
CA GLY A 214 10.78 3.02 15.70
C GLY A 214 9.79 2.39 14.73
N ALA A 215 8.80 1.65 15.25
CA ALA A 215 7.79 0.98 14.46
C ALA A 215 6.55 1.84 14.14
N VAL A 216 6.42 3.00 14.75
CA VAL A 216 5.22 3.86 14.62
C VAL A 216 5.47 5.08 13.72
N TRP A 217 6.71 5.51 13.56
CA TRP A 217 7.04 6.70 12.78
C TRP A 217 6.54 6.65 11.32
N TRP A 218 6.60 5.47 10.69
CA TRP A 218 6.14 5.31 9.31
C TRP A 218 4.63 5.54 9.16
N VAL A 219 3.83 5.22 10.19
CA VAL A 219 2.39 5.50 10.23
C VAL A 219 2.14 7.01 10.21
N ALA A 220 2.88 7.76 11.05
CA ALA A 220 2.80 9.21 11.06
C ALA A 220 3.31 9.82 9.74
N ALA A 221 4.40 9.29 9.18
CA ALA A 221 4.92 9.73 7.89
C ALA A 221 3.93 9.48 6.74
N LEU A 222 3.26 8.32 6.70
CA LEU A 222 2.20 8.04 5.72
C LEU A 222 1.02 9.00 5.86
N THR A 223 0.60 9.30 7.09
CA THR A 223 -0.49 10.24 7.34
C THR A 223 -0.10 11.63 6.84
N GLY A 224 1.10 12.10 7.17
CA GLY A 224 1.62 13.38 6.71
C GLY A 224 1.70 13.46 5.18
N ALA A 225 2.24 12.44 4.52
CA ALA A 225 2.31 12.36 3.06
C ALA A 225 0.91 12.36 2.42
N ALA A 226 -0.03 11.58 2.96
CA ALA A 226 -1.40 11.54 2.47
C ALA A 226 -2.11 12.90 2.61
N MET A 227 -1.93 13.59 3.75
CA MET A 227 -2.48 14.93 3.96
C MET A 227 -1.86 15.94 2.99
N MET A 228 -0.54 15.93 2.82
CA MET A 228 0.14 16.83 1.88
C MET A 228 -0.34 16.63 0.46
N ILE A 229 -0.48 15.39 0.00
CA ILE A 229 -1.04 15.07 -1.32
C ILE A 229 -2.48 15.61 -1.44
N ALA A 230 -3.33 15.37 -0.44
CA ALA A 230 -4.70 15.85 -0.42
C ALA A 230 -4.78 17.38 -0.48
N VAL A 231 -4.01 18.08 0.36
CA VAL A 231 -3.94 19.55 0.38
C VAL A 231 -3.49 20.10 -0.97
N SER A 232 -2.47 19.52 -1.58
CA SER A 232 -1.94 20.02 -2.86
C SER A 232 -2.92 19.82 -4.01
N VAL A 233 -3.52 18.62 -4.12
CA VAL A 233 -4.48 18.34 -5.19
C VAL A 233 -5.75 19.17 -5.03
N LEU A 234 -6.34 19.17 -3.83
CA LEU A 234 -7.56 19.94 -3.56
C LEU A 234 -7.30 21.46 -3.61
N GLY A 235 -6.17 21.91 -3.07
CA GLY A 235 -5.81 23.32 -3.04
C GLY A 235 -5.65 23.90 -4.45
N VAL A 236 -5.09 23.14 -5.38
CA VAL A 236 -4.87 23.59 -6.76
C VAL A 236 -6.14 23.45 -7.61
N PHE A 237 -6.79 22.29 -7.58
CA PHE A 237 -7.90 22.00 -8.49
C PHE A 237 -9.30 22.25 -7.88
N GLY A 238 -9.39 22.30 -6.57
CA GLY A 238 -10.67 22.28 -5.87
C GLY A 238 -11.36 20.91 -5.92
N PRO A 239 -12.42 20.70 -5.12
CA PRO A 239 -13.09 19.40 -5.02
C PRO A 239 -13.79 18.96 -6.31
N GLU A 240 -14.40 19.89 -7.05
CA GLU A 240 -15.19 19.56 -8.24
C GLU A 240 -14.35 19.08 -9.43
N LEU A 241 -13.23 19.75 -9.70
CA LEU A 241 -12.33 19.33 -10.78
C LEU A 241 -11.56 18.06 -10.40
N SER A 242 -11.12 17.97 -9.15
CA SER A 242 -10.38 16.81 -8.66
C SER A 242 -11.16 15.50 -8.82
N GLN A 243 -12.50 15.51 -8.65
CA GLN A 243 -13.37 14.36 -8.86
C GLN A 243 -13.41 13.85 -10.30
N ARG A 244 -13.18 14.71 -11.27
CA ARG A 244 -13.23 14.40 -12.70
C ARG A 244 -11.90 13.89 -13.25
N LEU A 245 -10.81 14.08 -12.53
CA LEU A 245 -9.48 13.66 -12.94
C LEU A 245 -9.26 12.17 -12.65
N GLN A 246 -8.79 11.42 -13.65
CA GLN A 246 -8.47 9.99 -13.47
C GLN A 246 -7.21 9.79 -12.61
N VAL A 247 -6.22 10.67 -12.77
CA VAL A 247 -4.93 10.60 -12.06
C VAL A 247 -4.56 11.99 -11.52
N PRO A 248 -5.26 12.47 -10.46
CA PRO A 248 -5.18 13.89 -10.04
C PRO A 248 -3.78 14.34 -9.65
N PHE A 249 -3.00 13.49 -8.96
CA PHE A 249 -1.63 13.84 -8.56
C PHE A 249 -0.67 13.96 -9.75
N PHE A 250 -0.84 13.16 -10.78
CA PHE A 250 -0.05 13.28 -12.01
C PHE A 250 -0.43 14.55 -12.79
N THR A 251 -1.73 14.86 -12.85
CA THR A 251 -2.20 16.09 -13.45
C THR A 251 -1.67 17.30 -12.68
N LEU A 252 -1.63 17.24 -11.34
CA LEU A 252 -0.99 18.27 -10.51
C LEU A 252 0.47 18.48 -10.92
N ALA A 253 1.22 17.40 -11.09
CA ALA A 253 2.61 17.49 -11.47
C ALA A 253 2.83 18.13 -12.86
N LYS A 254 1.95 17.82 -13.81
CA LYS A 254 1.96 18.49 -15.12
C LYS A 254 1.65 20.00 -15.00
N GLU A 255 0.68 20.32 -14.15
CA GLU A 255 0.24 21.71 -13.94
C GLU A 255 1.30 22.58 -13.26
N VAL A 256 2.10 21.99 -12.35
CA VAL A 256 3.14 22.72 -11.61
C VAL A 256 4.50 22.71 -12.33
N SER A 257 4.66 21.91 -13.39
CA SER A 257 5.87 21.97 -14.21
C SER A 257 5.99 23.33 -14.89
N VAL A 258 7.02 24.07 -14.55
CA VAL A 258 7.24 25.41 -15.06
C VAL A 258 7.85 25.32 -16.45
N THR A 259 7.32 26.08 -17.38
CA THR A 259 7.81 26.25 -18.75
C THR A 259 9.33 26.50 -18.78
N GLY A 260 10.06 25.61 -19.40
CA GLY A 260 11.47 25.77 -19.81
C GLY A 260 12.51 25.06 -18.95
N ALA A 261 12.36 24.92 -17.64
CA ALA A 261 13.41 24.31 -16.79
C ALA A 261 13.05 22.92 -16.25
N MET A 262 11.77 22.58 -16.14
CA MET A 262 11.29 21.34 -15.52
C MET A 262 10.21 20.62 -16.36
N GLU A 263 10.34 20.67 -17.68
CA GLU A 263 9.38 20.02 -18.63
C GLU A 263 9.24 18.51 -18.47
N ARG A 264 10.00 17.88 -17.56
CA ARG A 264 10.05 16.41 -17.42
C ARG A 264 9.73 15.89 -16.01
N LEU A 265 9.09 16.69 -15.15
CA LEU A 265 8.64 16.21 -13.83
C LEU A 265 7.70 15.01 -13.94
N GLU A 266 6.88 14.95 -14.97
CA GLU A 266 6.00 13.82 -15.25
C GLU A 266 6.75 12.49 -15.44
N SER A 267 7.93 12.53 -16.07
CA SER A 267 8.77 11.35 -16.25
C SER A 267 9.35 10.85 -14.92
N ILE A 268 9.77 11.78 -14.06
CA ILE A 268 10.28 11.45 -12.71
C ILE A 268 9.16 10.83 -11.87
N ILE A 269 7.95 11.37 -11.93
CA ILE A 269 6.80 10.84 -11.20
C ILE A 269 6.40 9.47 -11.72
N SER A 270 6.41 9.27 -13.04
CA SER A 270 6.14 7.97 -13.64
C SER A 270 7.16 6.93 -13.18
N ALA A 271 8.45 7.29 -13.15
CA ALA A 271 9.50 6.42 -12.62
C ALA A 271 9.29 6.12 -11.12
N MET A 272 8.97 7.14 -10.32
CA MET A 272 8.65 6.97 -8.89
C MET A 272 7.48 5.99 -8.69
N TRP A 273 6.41 6.10 -9.48
CA TRP A 273 5.27 5.17 -9.39
C TRP A 273 5.68 3.75 -9.67
N MET A 274 6.39 3.50 -10.79
CA MET A 274 6.87 2.17 -11.13
C MET A 274 7.71 1.56 -9.99
N MET A 275 8.57 2.36 -9.38
CA MET A 275 9.41 1.92 -8.28
C MET A 275 8.59 1.60 -7.02
N THR A 276 7.58 2.39 -6.69
CA THR A 276 6.73 2.16 -5.50
C THR A 276 5.78 0.99 -5.71
N ASP A 277 5.18 0.82 -6.89
CA ASP A 277 4.39 -0.37 -7.24
C ASP A 277 5.26 -1.64 -7.19
N THR A 278 6.49 -1.54 -7.68
CA THR A 278 7.48 -2.62 -7.61
C THR A 278 7.78 -3.03 -6.16
N ALA A 279 7.94 -2.07 -5.26
CA ALA A 279 8.16 -2.33 -3.84
C ALA A 279 6.92 -2.99 -3.18
N LEU A 280 5.72 -2.51 -3.50
CA LEU A 280 4.46 -3.08 -3.01
C LEU A 280 4.33 -4.54 -3.45
N MET A 281 4.43 -4.81 -4.74
CA MET A 281 4.30 -6.17 -5.29
C MET A 281 5.38 -7.11 -4.73
N GLY A 282 6.63 -6.63 -4.58
CA GLY A 282 7.71 -7.41 -3.98
C GLY A 282 7.41 -7.81 -2.53
N VAL A 283 6.99 -6.86 -1.69
CA VAL A 283 6.59 -7.14 -0.30
C VAL A 283 5.42 -8.11 -0.26
N LEU A 284 4.40 -7.92 -1.11
CA LEU A 284 3.24 -8.82 -1.18
C LEU A 284 3.64 -10.23 -1.59
N ALA A 285 4.57 -10.39 -2.56
CA ALA A 285 5.04 -11.71 -2.99
C ALA A 285 5.78 -12.47 -1.87
N PHE A 286 6.69 -11.80 -1.15
CA PHE A 286 7.37 -12.39 0.01
C PHE A 286 6.41 -12.71 1.15
N SER A 287 5.45 -11.82 1.42
CA SER A 287 4.43 -12.03 2.45
C SER A 287 3.48 -13.16 2.10
N ALA A 288 3.05 -13.27 0.82
CA ALA A 288 2.20 -14.35 0.34
C ALA A 288 2.91 -15.72 0.43
N GLU A 289 4.20 -15.78 0.08
CA GLU A 289 4.99 -17.00 0.27
C GLU A 289 5.05 -17.40 1.74
N GLN A 290 5.32 -16.46 2.65
CA GLN A 290 5.35 -16.72 4.09
C GLN A 290 4.00 -17.22 4.60
N ALA A 291 2.90 -16.58 4.18
CA ALA A 291 1.54 -16.99 4.55
C ALA A 291 1.19 -18.40 4.00
N LEU A 292 1.54 -18.69 2.74
CA LEU A 292 1.35 -20.02 2.13
C LEU A 292 2.19 -21.09 2.83
N ARG A 293 3.42 -20.77 3.23
CA ARG A 293 4.28 -21.67 4.00
C ARG A 293 3.63 -22.07 5.32
N GLN A 294 3.08 -21.10 6.04
CA GLN A 294 2.41 -21.32 7.32
C GLN A 294 1.07 -22.05 7.14
N ALA A 295 0.31 -21.74 6.09
CA ALA A 295 -0.93 -22.46 5.76
C ALA A 295 -0.68 -23.94 5.46
N ALA A 296 0.39 -24.25 4.72
CA ALA A 296 0.74 -25.63 4.39
C ALA A 296 1.47 -26.37 5.53
N GLY A 297 1.98 -25.68 6.54
CA GLY A 297 2.83 -26.25 7.59
C GLY A 297 4.20 -26.73 7.07
N ALA A 298 4.68 -26.14 5.98
CA ALA A 298 5.95 -26.52 5.34
C ALA A 298 7.14 -25.74 5.94
N ALA A 299 8.27 -26.43 6.16
CA ALA A 299 9.47 -25.79 6.71
C ALA A 299 10.09 -24.78 5.73
N LYS A 300 10.15 -25.09 4.45
CA LYS A 300 10.63 -24.22 3.36
C LYS A 300 9.76 -24.43 2.13
N ARG A 301 9.57 -23.35 1.33
CA ARG A 301 9.04 -23.45 -0.02
C ARG A 301 10.11 -23.09 -1.04
N PRO A 302 10.15 -23.78 -2.17
CA PRO A 302 11.11 -23.46 -3.23
C PRO A 302 10.78 -22.11 -3.86
N GLU A 303 11.78 -21.39 -4.33
CA GLU A 303 11.67 -20.04 -4.93
C GLU A 303 10.74 -19.99 -6.16
N TRP A 304 10.58 -21.11 -6.86
CA TRP A 304 9.66 -21.21 -8.01
C TRP A 304 8.20 -20.92 -7.63
N VAL A 305 7.81 -21.03 -6.36
CA VAL A 305 6.45 -20.65 -5.90
C VAL A 305 6.21 -19.16 -6.10
N ARG A 306 7.17 -18.30 -5.73
CA ARG A 306 7.08 -16.85 -5.97
C ARG A 306 7.05 -16.55 -7.47
N MET A 307 7.92 -17.20 -8.23
CA MET A 307 7.95 -17.04 -9.69
C MET A 307 6.61 -17.47 -10.33
N GLY A 308 6.05 -18.60 -9.88
CA GLY A 308 4.74 -19.07 -10.33
C GLY A 308 3.61 -18.10 -10.01
N LEU A 309 3.67 -17.44 -8.83
CA LEU A 309 2.71 -16.39 -8.47
C LEU A 309 2.76 -15.23 -9.46
N ILE A 310 3.95 -14.73 -9.83
CA ILE A 310 4.09 -13.61 -10.77
C ILE A 310 3.53 -13.98 -12.15
N LEU A 311 3.83 -15.18 -12.65
CA LEU A 311 3.29 -15.63 -13.94
C LEU A 311 1.76 -15.77 -13.89
N LEU A 312 1.23 -16.31 -12.79
CA LEU A 312 -0.22 -16.40 -12.56
C LEU A 312 -0.88 -15.01 -12.58
N LEU A 313 -0.25 -14.00 -11.97
CA LEU A 313 -0.78 -12.63 -11.97
C LEU A 313 -0.97 -12.09 -13.38
N VAL A 314 0.03 -12.26 -14.26
CA VAL A 314 -0.07 -11.81 -15.67
C VAL A 314 -1.20 -12.54 -16.38
N ALA A 315 -1.28 -13.87 -16.22
CA ALA A 315 -2.34 -14.67 -16.85
C ALA A 315 -3.75 -14.21 -16.39
N VAL A 316 -3.93 -14.00 -15.08
CA VAL A 316 -5.19 -13.51 -14.53
C VAL A 316 -5.50 -12.09 -15.04
N CYS A 317 -4.52 -11.17 -15.07
CA CYS A 317 -4.72 -9.82 -15.61
C CYS A 317 -5.14 -9.81 -17.08
N CYS A 318 -4.62 -10.75 -17.89
CA CYS A 318 -5.02 -10.90 -19.29
C CYS A 318 -6.43 -11.48 -19.44
N ALA A 319 -6.86 -12.31 -18.51
CA ALA A 319 -8.20 -12.95 -18.52
C ALA A 319 -9.33 -12.04 -18.01
N LEU A 320 -8.98 -11.02 -17.20
CA LEU A 320 -9.98 -10.11 -16.63
C LEU A 320 -10.58 -9.15 -17.69
N PRO A 321 -11.79 -8.61 -17.45
CA PRO A 321 -12.44 -7.65 -18.36
C PRO A 321 -11.52 -6.47 -18.69
N LYS A 322 -11.57 -6.00 -19.94
CA LYS A 322 -10.70 -4.90 -20.41
C LYS A 322 -11.16 -3.52 -19.92
N SER A 323 -12.44 -3.39 -19.55
CA SER A 323 -13.04 -2.13 -19.08
C SER A 323 -12.48 -1.71 -17.71
N THR A 324 -12.00 -0.48 -17.62
CA THR A 324 -11.53 0.14 -16.38
C THR A 324 -12.68 0.41 -15.42
N PHE A 325 -13.84 0.79 -15.95
CA PHE A 325 -15.04 1.06 -15.14
C PHE A 325 -15.53 -0.20 -14.43
N ASP A 326 -15.56 -1.35 -15.12
CA ASP A 326 -15.97 -2.62 -14.53
C ASP A 326 -14.99 -3.08 -13.45
N MET A 327 -13.69 -2.81 -13.65
CA MET A 327 -12.65 -3.10 -12.66
C MET A 327 -12.80 -2.24 -11.41
N ASP A 328 -13.02 -0.93 -11.56
CA ASP A 328 -13.17 -0.04 -10.41
C ASP A 328 -14.47 -0.33 -9.65
N ALA A 329 -15.57 -0.55 -10.35
CA ALA A 329 -16.85 -0.97 -9.76
C ALA A 329 -16.71 -2.31 -9.02
N GLY A 330 -16.04 -3.30 -9.62
CA GLY A 330 -15.77 -4.60 -9.00
C GLY A 330 -14.86 -4.47 -7.78
N TYR A 331 -13.83 -3.63 -7.84
CA TYR A 331 -12.98 -3.36 -6.69
C TYR A 331 -13.74 -2.68 -5.55
N GLN A 332 -14.60 -1.71 -5.85
CA GLN A 332 -15.42 -1.06 -4.83
C GLN A 332 -16.43 -2.03 -4.21
N ALA A 333 -17.08 -2.86 -5.01
CA ALA A 333 -18.10 -3.79 -4.54
C ALA A 333 -17.53 -5.00 -3.78
N ILE A 334 -16.39 -5.53 -4.17
CA ILE A 334 -15.83 -6.78 -3.67
C ILE A 334 -14.48 -6.55 -2.98
N GLY A 335 -13.56 -5.85 -3.64
CA GLY A 335 -12.19 -5.66 -3.15
C GLY A 335 -12.12 -4.89 -1.84
N MET A 336 -12.86 -3.79 -1.72
CA MET A 336 -12.87 -3.00 -0.48
C MET A 336 -13.43 -3.76 0.73
N PRO A 337 -14.57 -4.46 0.67
CA PRO A 337 -15.03 -5.31 1.76
C PRO A 337 -14.02 -6.41 2.13
N ILE A 338 -13.37 -7.05 1.15
CA ILE A 338 -12.34 -8.05 1.41
C ILE A 338 -11.14 -7.40 2.12
N ASN A 339 -10.72 -6.21 1.71
CA ASN A 339 -9.63 -5.48 2.36
C ASN A 339 -9.94 -5.17 3.84
N VAL A 340 -11.18 -4.82 4.17
CA VAL A 340 -11.59 -4.61 5.57
C VAL A 340 -11.60 -5.94 6.32
N PHE A 341 -12.18 -6.97 5.73
CA PHE A 341 -12.35 -8.25 6.40
C PHE A 341 -11.01 -8.95 6.64
N VAL A 342 -10.19 -9.12 5.60
CA VAL A 342 -8.91 -9.83 5.72
C VAL A 342 -7.82 -8.94 6.31
N GLY A 343 -7.82 -7.65 5.97
CA GLY A 343 -6.80 -6.71 6.43
C GLY A 343 -6.97 -6.23 7.87
N TYR A 344 -8.20 -6.08 8.35
CA TYR A 344 -8.44 -5.57 9.72
C TYR A 344 -9.18 -6.57 10.61
N PHE A 345 -10.27 -7.18 10.12
CA PHE A 345 -11.12 -8.00 10.98
C PHE A 345 -10.42 -9.28 11.42
N ILE A 346 -9.82 -10.04 10.51
CA ILE A 346 -9.10 -11.29 10.86
C ILE A 346 -7.93 -11.02 11.82
N PRO A 347 -6.97 -10.12 11.53
CA PRO A 347 -5.87 -9.87 12.45
C PRO A 347 -6.32 -9.21 13.76
N GLY A 348 -7.31 -8.33 13.72
CA GLY A 348 -7.88 -7.71 14.91
C GLY A 348 -8.52 -8.74 15.85
N THR A 349 -9.35 -9.63 15.30
CA THR A 349 -9.95 -10.72 16.10
C THR A 349 -8.91 -11.68 16.63
N ALA A 350 -7.86 -11.99 15.86
CA ALA A 350 -6.75 -12.82 16.33
C ALA A 350 -6.06 -12.21 17.55
N LEU A 351 -5.77 -10.91 17.51
CA LEU A 351 -5.14 -10.19 18.62
C LEU A 351 -6.06 -10.18 19.88
N VAL A 352 -7.35 -9.93 19.70
CA VAL A 352 -8.32 -9.96 20.81
C VAL A 352 -8.41 -11.36 21.44
N VAL A 353 -8.56 -12.40 20.61
CA VAL A 353 -8.66 -13.79 21.09
C VAL A 353 -7.37 -14.22 21.79
N ALA A 354 -6.20 -13.90 21.24
CA ALA A 354 -4.92 -14.19 21.87
C ALA A 354 -4.80 -13.52 23.25
N LYS A 355 -5.27 -12.27 23.37
CA LYS A 355 -5.29 -11.52 24.63
C LYS A 355 -6.24 -12.14 25.66
N VAL A 356 -7.49 -12.44 25.27
CA VAL A 356 -8.49 -13.04 26.15
C VAL A 356 -8.05 -14.38 26.69
N ARG A 357 -7.38 -15.20 25.85
CA ARG A 357 -6.82 -16.49 26.24
C ARG A 357 -5.55 -16.37 27.09
N LYS A 358 -5.13 -15.17 27.47
CA LYS A 358 -3.89 -14.89 28.22
C LYS A 358 -2.65 -15.54 27.58
N ARG A 359 -2.60 -15.62 26.27
CA ARG A 359 -1.50 -16.22 25.53
C ARG A 359 -0.41 -15.20 25.14
N TRP A 360 -0.65 -13.94 25.47
CA TRP A 360 0.34 -12.83 25.33
C TRP A 360 0.06 -11.66 26.28
#